data_372836d8fd4c18eb515c23570b95a123
#
_entry.id   372836d8fd4c18eb515c23570b95a123
#
_cell.length_a   1.000
_cell.length_b   1.000
_cell.length_c   1.000
_cell.angle_alpha   90.00
_cell.angle_beta   90.00
_cell.angle_gamma   90.00
#
_symmetry.space_group_name_H-M   'P 1'
#
loop_
_entity.id
_entity.type
_entity.pdbx_description
1 polymer ?
#
loop_
_entity_poly.entity_id
_entity_poly.type
_entity_poly.pdbx_seq_one_letter_code
_entity_poly.pdbx_strand_id
1 'polypeptide(L)'
;MRSVKTEEITRQIREMCIEANHFLAPDMREVFDQAVQKEESPLGKQILSQLEENLRIAGEDMIPICQDTGMAVIFLKVGQEVHFEGGSLTEAVNEGVRQGYVDGYLRKSVVRDPIERENTKDNTPAIIHYEIVEGDEVDITVAPKGFGSENMSRVFMLKPADGIEGVKEAILTAVRDAGPNACPPMVVGVGIGGTFEKCAIMAKHALTRDLHEASPVPYVRELEKEMLDKINGLGIGPGGLGGRVTAFAVNIETYPTHIAGLPVAVNICCHVNRHVHRVI
;
A
#
# COMPACT_ATOMS: atom_id res chain seq x y z
N MET A 1 -0.94 17.44 -27.96
CA MET A 1 0.22 17.08 -27.09
C MET A 1 0.31 18.14 -25.99
N ARG A 2 0.22 17.72 -24.73
CA ARG A 2 0.27 18.61 -23.57
C ARG A 2 1.67 18.59 -22.98
N SER A 3 2.29 19.76 -22.79
CA SER A 3 3.59 19.87 -22.13
C SER A 3 3.43 19.92 -20.62
N VAL A 4 4.16 19.06 -19.92
CA VAL A 4 4.25 19.01 -18.46
C VAL A 4 5.72 19.22 -18.06
N LYS A 5 5.99 20.21 -17.21
CA LYS A 5 7.34 20.44 -16.71
C LYS A 5 7.72 19.39 -15.67
N THR A 6 8.90 18.85 -15.76
CA THR A 6 9.42 17.87 -14.77
C THR A 6 9.56 18.48 -13.38
N GLU A 7 9.76 19.79 -13.26
CA GLU A 7 9.73 20.52 -11.98
C GLU A 7 8.37 20.39 -11.27
N GLU A 8 7.27 20.37 -12.03
CA GLU A 8 5.92 20.18 -11.48
C GLU A 8 5.79 18.77 -10.88
N ILE A 9 6.31 17.75 -11.58
CA ILE A 9 6.36 16.38 -11.05
C ILE A 9 7.14 16.32 -9.74
N THR A 10 8.33 16.94 -9.69
CA THR A 10 9.16 17.03 -8.49
C THR A 10 8.39 17.66 -7.33
N ARG A 11 7.73 18.80 -7.58
CA ARG A 11 6.95 19.51 -6.57
C ARG A 11 5.79 18.66 -6.04
N GLN A 12 5.01 18.04 -6.93
CA GLN A 12 3.88 17.20 -6.55
C GLN A 12 4.32 16.02 -5.69
N ILE A 13 5.35 15.29 -6.12
CA ILE A 13 5.85 14.11 -5.39
C ILE A 13 6.41 14.50 -4.02
N ARG A 14 7.14 15.63 -3.93
CA ARG A 14 7.61 16.16 -2.65
C ARG A 14 6.47 16.37 -1.67
N GLU A 15 5.42 17.08 -2.09
CA GLU A 15 4.25 17.37 -1.26
C GLU A 15 3.51 16.08 -0.88
N MET A 16 3.30 15.17 -1.84
CA MET A 16 2.61 13.88 -1.60
C MET A 16 3.37 12.98 -0.63
N CYS A 17 4.71 12.95 -0.66
CA CYS A 17 5.52 12.22 0.31
C CYS A 17 5.31 12.75 1.74
N ILE A 18 5.26 14.07 1.91
CA ILE A 18 5.01 14.71 3.20
C ILE A 18 3.58 14.40 3.65
N GLU A 19 2.59 14.69 2.80
CA GLU A 19 1.18 14.48 3.10
C GLU A 19 0.89 13.04 3.54
N ALA A 20 1.33 12.05 2.75
CA ALA A 20 1.09 10.64 3.05
C ALA A 20 1.68 10.18 4.39
N ASN A 21 2.75 10.79 4.86
CA ASN A 21 3.39 10.40 6.11
C ASN A 21 2.84 11.11 7.36
N HIS A 22 2.03 12.17 7.16
CA HIS A 22 1.44 12.93 8.27
C HIS A 22 -0.06 12.73 8.38
N PHE A 23 -0.73 12.36 7.28
CA PHE A 23 -2.18 12.18 7.23
C PHE A 23 -2.54 10.86 6.59
N LEU A 24 -3.49 10.14 7.16
CA LEU A 24 -4.16 9.04 6.47
C LEU A 24 -5.31 9.59 5.61
N ALA A 25 -5.60 8.88 4.53
CA ALA A 25 -6.74 9.17 3.68
C ALA A 25 -8.07 9.09 4.47
N PRO A 26 -9.14 9.79 4.05
CA PRO A 26 -10.41 9.83 4.76
C PRO A 26 -11.03 8.44 5.01
N ASP A 27 -11.00 7.55 4.01
CA ASP A 27 -11.48 6.18 4.10
C ASP A 27 -10.80 5.39 5.22
N MET A 28 -9.50 5.55 5.37
CA MET A 28 -8.73 4.93 6.45
C MET A 28 -9.17 5.43 7.84
N ARG A 29 -9.50 6.71 7.99
CA ARG A 29 -10.00 7.26 9.26
C ARG A 29 -11.35 6.69 9.61
N GLU A 30 -12.27 6.63 8.64
CA GLU A 30 -13.61 6.07 8.84
C GLU A 30 -13.57 4.59 9.24
N VAL A 31 -12.66 3.78 8.69
CA VAL A 31 -12.54 2.36 9.09
C VAL A 31 -11.93 2.22 10.49
N PHE A 32 -11.11 3.15 10.96
CA PHE A 32 -10.67 3.18 12.36
C PHE A 32 -11.86 3.39 13.31
N ASP A 33 -12.69 4.41 13.07
CA ASP A 33 -13.90 4.67 13.87
C ASP A 33 -14.82 3.45 13.92
N GLN A 34 -15.03 2.79 12.78
CA GLN A 34 -15.83 1.56 12.71
C GLN A 34 -15.16 0.39 13.44
N ALA A 35 -13.84 0.30 13.41
CA ALA A 35 -13.09 -0.77 14.05
C ALA A 35 -13.22 -0.73 15.58
N VAL A 36 -13.16 0.45 16.19
CA VAL A 36 -13.40 0.62 17.65
C VAL A 36 -14.77 0.10 18.06
N GLN A 37 -15.79 0.33 17.22
CA GLN A 37 -17.15 -0.14 17.47
C GLN A 37 -17.28 -1.66 17.30
N LYS A 38 -16.61 -2.25 16.31
CA LYS A 38 -16.66 -3.69 16.00
C LYS A 38 -15.79 -4.54 16.90
N GLU A 39 -14.77 -3.96 17.52
CA GLU A 39 -13.84 -4.69 18.38
C GLU A 39 -14.54 -5.12 19.68
N GLU A 40 -14.35 -6.37 20.07
CA GLU A 40 -14.97 -6.96 21.26
C GLU A 40 -14.01 -6.99 22.47
N SER A 41 -12.69 -7.08 22.19
CA SER A 41 -11.66 -7.11 23.24
C SER A 41 -11.48 -5.71 23.86
N PRO A 42 -11.57 -5.58 25.21
CA PRO A 42 -11.27 -4.31 25.87
C PRO A 42 -9.85 -3.79 25.58
N LEU A 43 -8.87 -4.70 25.51
CA LEU A 43 -7.49 -4.37 25.15
C LEU A 43 -7.40 -3.94 23.68
N GLY A 44 -8.08 -4.65 22.79
CA GLY A 44 -8.15 -4.27 21.37
C GLY A 44 -8.73 -2.88 21.16
N LYS A 45 -9.81 -2.54 21.87
CA LYS A 45 -10.39 -1.17 21.86
C LYS A 45 -9.41 -0.11 22.34
N GLN A 46 -8.70 -0.39 23.43
CA GLN A 46 -7.68 0.53 23.95
C GLN A 46 -6.55 0.76 22.93
N ILE A 47 -6.10 -0.28 22.27
CA ILE A 47 -5.06 -0.18 21.23
C ILE A 47 -5.56 0.68 20.06
N LEU A 48 -6.77 0.42 19.55
CA LEU A 48 -7.35 1.20 18.46
C LEU A 48 -7.45 2.68 18.83
N SER A 49 -7.93 3.00 20.05
CA SER A 49 -8.01 4.39 20.52
C SER A 49 -6.62 5.06 20.64
N GLN A 50 -5.58 4.31 21.02
CA GLN A 50 -4.21 4.84 21.04
C GLN A 50 -3.69 5.10 19.63
N LEU A 51 -4.04 4.26 18.65
CA LEU A 51 -3.68 4.47 17.24
C LEU A 51 -4.38 5.71 16.66
N GLU A 52 -5.67 5.91 16.97
CA GLU A 52 -6.40 7.12 16.57
C GLU A 52 -5.80 8.38 17.19
N GLU A 53 -5.46 8.34 18.47
CA GLU A 53 -4.80 9.46 19.14
C GLU A 53 -3.44 9.77 18.52
N ASN A 54 -2.66 8.74 18.13
CA ASN A 54 -1.42 8.92 17.40
C ASN A 54 -1.64 9.61 16.04
N LEU A 55 -2.69 9.26 15.31
CA LEU A 55 -3.03 9.93 14.04
C LEU A 55 -3.38 11.39 14.23
N ARG A 56 -4.12 11.71 15.30
CA ARG A 56 -4.48 13.09 15.64
C ARG A 56 -3.23 13.92 15.96
N ILE A 57 -2.36 13.42 16.85
CA ILE A 57 -1.11 14.10 17.24
C ILE A 57 -0.21 14.30 16.02
N ALA A 58 -0.06 13.28 15.19
CA ALA A 58 0.78 13.36 13.97
C ALA A 58 0.34 14.49 13.04
N GLY A 59 -0.98 14.62 12.83
CA GLY A 59 -1.53 15.67 11.98
C GLY A 59 -1.48 17.07 12.60
N GLU A 60 -1.72 17.21 13.91
CA GLU A 60 -1.70 18.50 14.61
C GLU A 60 -0.27 19.05 14.76
N ASP A 61 0.67 18.19 15.13
CA ASP A 61 2.04 18.60 15.40
C ASP A 61 2.96 18.48 14.18
N MET A 62 2.43 18.05 13.03
CA MET A 62 3.19 17.81 11.80
C MET A 62 4.42 16.93 12.01
N ILE A 63 4.23 15.82 12.73
CA ILE A 63 5.22 14.75 12.91
C ILE A 63 4.77 13.48 12.18
N PRO A 64 5.70 12.67 11.64
CA PRO A 64 5.32 11.45 10.93
C PRO A 64 4.52 10.48 11.81
N ILE A 65 3.47 9.86 11.25
CA ILE A 65 2.59 8.91 11.94
C ILE A 65 3.36 7.74 12.55
N CYS A 66 4.45 7.33 11.91
CA CYS A 66 5.27 6.18 12.30
C CYS A 66 6.75 6.50 12.12
N GLN A 67 7.62 5.87 12.92
CA GLN A 67 9.08 5.95 12.74
C GLN A 67 9.54 5.30 11.44
N ASP A 68 8.79 4.34 10.89
CA ASP A 68 9.03 3.80 9.56
C ASP A 68 8.21 4.58 8.53
N THR A 69 8.83 5.60 7.95
CA THR A 69 8.22 6.41 6.89
C THR A 69 8.34 5.76 5.51
N GLY A 70 8.88 4.56 5.47
CA GLY A 70 8.83 3.65 4.34
C GLY A 70 9.79 3.96 3.19
N MET A 71 9.70 3.14 2.17
CA MET A 71 10.28 3.36 0.86
C MET A 71 9.16 3.87 -0.07
N ALA A 72 9.44 4.92 -0.85
CA ALA A 72 8.44 5.49 -1.75
C ALA A 72 8.15 4.52 -2.90
N VAL A 73 6.91 4.08 -3.00
CA VAL A 73 6.38 3.36 -4.18
C VAL A 73 5.48 4.33 -4.92
N ILE A 74 5.72 4.48 -6.21
CA ILE A 74 5.06 5.47 -7.04
C ILE A 74 4.47 4.78 -8.26
N PHE A 75 3.16 4.95 -8.46
CA PHE A 75 2.46 4.56 -9.67
C PHE A 75 2.22 5.81 -10.49
N LEU A 76 2.65 5.77 -11.74
CA LEU A 76 2.50 6.85 -12.73
C LEU A 76 1.75 6.32 -13.95
N LYS A 77 0.51 6.79 -14.15
CA LYS A 77 -0.20 6.61 -15.42
C LYS A 77 0.00 7.88 -16.24
N VAL A 78 0.66 7.72 -17.35
CA VAL A 78 1.06 8.83 -18.22
C VAL A 78 0.24 8.78 -19.50
N GLY A 79 -0.52 9.84 -19.75
CA GLY A 79 -1.24 10.00 -21.02
C GLY A 79 -0.29 10.02 -22.20
N GLN A 80 -0.60 9.26 -23.25
CA GLN A 80 0.25 9.17 -24.47
C GLN A 80 0.41 10.51 -25.21
N GLU A 81 -0.45 11.50 -24.92
CA GLU A 81 -0.39 12.84 -25.46
C GLU A 81 0.45 13.80 -24.59
N VAL A 82 1.07 13.31 -23.52
CA VAL A 82 1.95 14.10 -22.64
C VAL A 82 3.36 14.15 -23.17
N HIS A 83 3.94 15.34 -23.15
CA HIS A 83 5.35 15.59 -23.40
C HIS A 83 6.00 16.20 -22.15
N PHE A 84 7.03 15.56 -21.60
CA PHE A 84 7.77 16.10 -20.46
C PHE A 84 8.90 17.01 -20.91
N GLU A 85 8.97 18.20 -20.30
CA GLU A 85 9.99 19.21 -20.54
C GLU A 85 10.83 19.44 -19.26
N GLY A 86 12.12 19.69 -19.44
CA GLY A 86 13.00 20.10 -18.33
C GLY A 86 13.90 18.98 -17.80
N GLY A 87 13.91 17.79 -18.43
CA GLY A 87 14.82 16.72 -18.09
C GLY A 87 14.17 15.35 -17.95
N SER A 88 14.84 14.44 -17.24
CA SER A 88 14.37 13.06 -17.06
C SER A 88 13.21 13.01 -16.06
N LEU A 89 12.11 12.36 -16.46
CA LEU A 89 10.97 12.11 -15.58
C LEU A 89 11.39 11.28 -14.35
N THR A 90 12.19 10.25 -14.53
CA THR A 90 12.68 9.40 -13.44
C THR A 90 13.51 10.19 -12.43
N GLU A 91 14.37 11.09 -12.89
CA GLU A 91 15.15 11.96 -12.01
C GLU A 91 14.25 12.98 -11.27
N ALA A 92 13.25 13.53 -11.95
CA ALA A 92 12.29 14.43 -11.32
C ALA A 92 11.49 13.76 -10.20
N VAL A 93 11.08 12.50 -10.41
CA VAL A 93 10.42 11.67 -9.38
C VAL A 93 11.35 11.47 -8.18
N ASN A 94 12.59 11.04 -8.41
CA ASN A 94 13.57 10.81 -7.34
C ASN A 94 13.92 12.11 -6.60
N GLU A 95 14.02 13.23 -7.34
CA GLU A 95 14.25 14.54 -6.71
C GLU A 95 13.08 14.94 -5.81
N GLY A 96 11.84 14.70 -6.22
CA GLY A 96 10.66 14.92 -5.39
C GLY A 96 10.68 14.09 -4.11
N VAL A 97 11.06 12.82 -4.20
CA VAL A 97 11.23 11.94 -3.02
C VAL A 97 12.33 12.47 -2.11
N ARG A 98 13.50 12.82 -2.67
CA ARG A 98 14.63 13.39 -1.90
C ARG A 98 14.20 14.62 -1.11
N GLN A 99 13.59 15.58 -1.77
CA GLN A 99 13.09 16.79 -1.13
C GLN A 99 12.01 16.48 -0.09
N GLY A 100 11.03 15.65 -0.41
CA GLY A 100 9.94 15.29 0.49
C GLY A 100 10.44 14.62 1.78
N TYR A 101 11.42 13.72 1.68
CA TYR A 101 12.00 13.06 2.85
C TYR A 101 12.94 13.95 3.67
N VAL A 102 13.52 14.98 3.08
CA VAL A 102 14.29 15.98 3.82
C VAL A 102 13.38 16.98 4.51
N ASP A 103 12.47 17.61 3.75
CA ASP A 103 11.64 18.71 4.22
C ASP A 103 10.53 18.24 5.20
N GLY A 104 10.05 17.00 5.02
CA GLY A 104 9.07 16.35 5.90
C GLY A 104 9.69 15.69 7.15
N TYR A 105 10.99 15.83 7.37
CA TYR A 105 11.72 15.17 8.47
C TYR A 105 11.52 13.65 8.49
N LEU A 106 11.37 13.04 7.32
CA LEU A 106 11.09 11.62 7.17
C LEU A 106 12.39 10.81 7.30
N ARG A 107 12.25 9.55 7.76
CA ARG A 107 13.39 8.65 7.94
C ARG A 107 13.95 8.19 6.60
N LYS A 108 15.26 8.36 6.37
CA LYS A 108 15.99 7.87 5.20
C LYS A 108 16.36 6.40 5.43
N SER A 109 15.56 5.49 4.90
CA SER A 109 15.67 4.04 5.17
C SER A 109 16.25 3.22 4.02
N VAL A 110 16.44 3.85 2.83
CA VAL A 110 16.95 3.15 1.65
C VAL A 110 18.45 2.89 1.75
N VAL A 111 18.84 1.66 1.43
CA VAL A 111 20.26 1.27 1.32
C VAL A 111 20.59 1.02 -0.15
N ARG A 112 21.80 1.43 -0.56
CA ARG A 112 22.27 1.38 -1.95
C ARG A 112 22.43 -0.05 -2.45
N ASP A 113 22.91 -0.91 -1.60
CA ASP A 113 23.08 -2.34 -1.87
C ASP A 113 22.42 -3.15 -0.76
N PRO A 114 21.65 -4.20 -1.10
CA PRO A 114 20.89 -4.99 -0.11
C PRO A 114 21.79 -5.84 0.80
N ILE A 115 23.04 -6.12 0.42
CA ILE A 115 23.98 -6.93 1.18
C ILE A 115 24.98 -6.05 1.95
N GLU A 116 25.61 -5.08 1.27
CA GLU A 116 26.56 -4.15 1.89
C GLU A 116 25.87 -3.09 2.78
N ARG A 117 24.62 -2.77 2.50
CA ARG A 117 23.70 -1.98 3.33
C ARG A 117 24.15 -0.54 3.60
N GLU A 118 24.90 0.05 2.68
CA GLU A 118 25.23 1.49 2.76
C GLU A 118 23.98 2.34 2.53
N ASN A 119 23.64 3.22 3.47
CA ASN A 119 22.47 4.09 3.37
C ASN A 119 22.66 5.16 2.29
N THR A 120 21.64 5.40 1.47
CA THR A 120 21.67 6.44 0.42
C THR A 120 21.60 7.86 0.94
N LYS A 121 21.14 8.04 2.19
CA LYS A 121 21.01 9.30 2.95
C LYS A 121 19.92 10.26 2.44
N ASP A 122 19.19 9.89 1.39
CA ASP A 122 18.14 10.71 0.77
C ASP A 122 16.84 9.95 0.48
N ASN A 123 16.79 8.66 0.86
CA ASN A 123 15.68 7.74 0.65
C ASN A 123 15.35 7.47 -0.83
N THR A 124 16.31 7.65 -1.73
CA THR A 124 16.19 7.28 -3.15
C THR A 124 17.04 6.05 -3.47
N PRO A 125 16.78 5.31 -4.58
CA PRO A 125 15.70 5.58 -5.52
C PRO A 125 14.32 5.15 -5.01
N ALA A 126 13.28 5.76 -5.55
CA ALA A 126 11.91 5.26 -5.41
C ALA A 126 11.69 3.99 -6.24
N ILE A 127 10.68 3.21 -5.89
CA ILE A 127 10.14 2.15 -6.74
C ILE A 127 9.08 2.79 -7.64
N ILE A 128 9.34 2.87 -8.94
CA ILE A 128 8.47 3.59 -9.87
C ILE A 128 7.86 2.59 -10.87
N HIS A 129 6.55 2.57 -10.94
CA HIS A 129 5.77 1.81 -11.92
C HIS A 129 5.15 2.78 -12.93
N TYR A 130 5.50 2.62 -14.20
CA TYR A 130 4.95 3.42 -15.29
C TYR A 130 3.90 2.64 -16.06
N GLU A 131 2.79 3.31 -16.36
CA GLU A 131 1.76 2.83 -17.29
C GLU A 131 1.46 3.93 -18.30
N ILE A 132 1.44 3.61 -19.59
CA ILE A 132 1.02 4.53 -20.63
C ILE A 132 -0.46 4.30 -20.90
N VAL A 133 -1.25 5.36 -20.81
CA VAL A 133 -2.70 5.35 -20.99
C VAL A 133 -3.13 6.34 -22.07
N GLU A 134 -4.37 6.26 -22.51
CA GLU A 134 -4.94 7.27 -23.41
C GLU A 134 -5.09 8.61 -22.70
N GLY A 135 -5.05 9.70 -23.43
CA GLY A 135 -5.26 11.06 -22.91
C GLY A 135 -3.97 11.86 -22.72
N ASP A 136 -4.08 12.96 -21.99
CA ASP A 136 -3.02 13.96 -21.79
C ASP A 136 -2.83 14.38 -20.33
N GLU A 137 -3.29 13.54 -19.41
CA GLU A 137 -3.12 13.72 -17.98
C GLU A 137 -1.97 12.87 -17.44
N VAL A 138 -1.46 13.24 -16.28
CA VAL A 138 -0.52 12.43 -15.50
C VAL A 138 -1.18 12.12 -14.16
N ASP A 139 -1.52 10.85 -13.97
CA ASP A 139 -2.08 10.34 -12.72
C ASP A 139 -0.92 9.80 -11.86
N ILE A 140 -0.80 10.32 -10.65
CA ILE A 140 0.30 10.03 -9.72
C ILE A 140 -0.29 9.48 -8.44
N THR A 141 0.15 8.29 -8.04
CA THR A 141 -0.08 7.77 -6.69
C THR A 141 1.26 7.58 -5.99
N VAL A 142 1.42 8.22 -4.83
CA VAL A 142 2.59 8.04 -3.94
C VAL A 142 2.14 7.24 -2.73
N ALA A 143 2.75 6.07 -2.53
CA ALA A 143 2.45 5.14 -1.45
C ALA A 143 3.73 4.76 -0.68
N PRO A 144 4.11 5.51 0.37
CA PRO A 144 5.25 5.14 1.21
C PRO A 144 4.98 3.82 1.93
N LYS A 145 5.78 2.78 1.64
CA LYS A 145 5.56 1.42 2.14
C LYS A 145 6.56 1.06 3.24
N GLY A 146 6.05 0.90 4.46
CA GLY A 146 6.84 0.44 5.60
C GLY A 146 7.25 -1.03 5.49
N PHE A 147 8.48 -1.35 5.92
CA PHE A 147 9.08 -2.67 5.69
C PHE A 147 8.72 -3.71 6.75
N GLY A 148 8.24 -3.34 7.92
CA GLY A 148 7.72 -4.29 8.90
C GLY A 148 6.63 -5.17 8.29
N SER A 149 5.64 -4.56 7.66
CA SER A 149 4.57 -5.27 6.96
C SER A 149 4.97 -5.75 5.56
N GLU A 150 5.85 -5.05 4.85
CA GLU A 150 6.34 -5.49 3.53
C GLU A 150 7.02 -6.87 3.61
N ASN A 151 7.84 -7.09 4.63
CA ASN A 151 8.53 -8.37 4.85
C ASN A 151 7.58 -9.54 5.09
N MET A 152 6.32 -9.28 5.44
CA MET A 152 5.31 -10.30 5.66
C MET A 152 4.56 -10.70 4.38
N SER A 153 4.81 -10.03 3.27
CA SER A 153 4.18 -10.31 1.98
C SER A 153 4.70 -11.61 1.36
N ARG A 154 3.88 -12.26 0.55
CA ARG A 154 4.18 -13.56 -0.07
C ARG A 154 3.71 -13.61 -1.51
N VAL A 155 4.42 -14.38 -2.33
CA VAL A 155 4.01 -14.77 -3.68
C VAL A 155 3.90 -16.29 -3.73
N PHE A 156 2.78 -16.77 -4.26
CA PHE A 156 2.48 -18.20 -4.42
C PHE A 156 2.28 -18.49 -5.91
N MET A 157 2.97 -19.48 -6.43
CA MET A 157 2.77 -19.97 -7.79
C MET A 157 1.88 -21.21 -7.72
N LEU A 158 0.57 -20.99 -7.64
CA LEU A 158 -0.41 -22.06 -7.55
C LEU A 158 -0.63 -22.74 -8.90
N LYS A 159 -1.20 -23.94 -8.86
CA LYS A 159 -1.66 -24.65 -10.04
C LYS A 159 -3.14 -24.35 -10.29
N PRO A 160 -3.60 -24.35 -11.57
CA PRO A 160 -5.02 -24.16 -11.87
C PRO A 160 -5.95 -25.12 -11.10
N ALA A 161 -5.49 -26.33 -10.82
CA ALA A 161 -6.25 -27.33 -10.04
C ALA A 161 -6.47 -26.93 -8.57
N ASP A 162 -5.66 -26.03 -8.00
CA ASP A 162 -5.84 -25.55 -6.63
C ASP A 162 -7.07 -24.63 -6.53
N GLY A 163 -7.47 -24.01 -7.65
CA GLY A 163 -8.70 -23.23 -7.80
C GLY A 163 -8.86 -22.13 -6.76
N ILE A 164 -10.11 -21.77 -6.51
CA ILE A 164 -10.43 -20.67 -5.57
C ILE A 164 -10.05 -21.02 -4.12
N GLU A 165 -10.11 -22.27 -3.73
CA GLU A 165 -9.75 -22.68 -2.38
C GLU A 165 -8.24 -22.56 -2.13
N GLY A 166 -7.41 -22.85 -3.14
CA GLY A 166 -5.97 -22.58 -3.09
C GLY A 166 -5.66 -21.09 -2.93
N VAL A 167 -6.40 -20.20 -3.64
CA VAL A 167 -6.28 -18.75 -3.48
C VAL A 167 -6.63 -18.31 -2.06
N LYS A 168 -7.75 -18.79 -1.51
CA LYS A 168 -8.18 -18.47 -0.14
C LYS A 168 -7.13 -18.90 0.89
N GLU A 169 -6.59 -20.10 0.75
CA GLU A 169 -5.55 -20.62 1.66
C GLU A 169 -4.24 -19.85 1.53
N ALA A 170 -3.84 -19.42 0.33
CA ALA A 170 -2.66 -18.57 0.12
C ALA A 170 -2.81 -17.23 0.87
N ILE A 171 -3.98 -16.59 0.79
CA ILE A 171 -4.27 -15.34 1.51
C ILE A 171 -4.21 -15.57 3.02
N LEU A 172 -4.89 -16.59 3.54
CA LEU A 172 -4.91 -16.91 4.97
C LEU A 172 -3.52 -17.26 5.49
N THR A 173 -2.73 -18.02 4.73
CA THR A 173 -1.35 -18.39 5.09
C THR A 173 -0.48 -17.13 5.22
N ALA A 174 -0.54 -16.22 4.25
CA ALA A 174 0.22 -14.96 4.33
C ALA A 174 -0.14 -14.14 5.57
N VAL A 175 -1.43 -14.04 5.91
CA VAL A 175 -1.90 -13.29 7.08
C VAL A 175 -1.53 -13.98 8.40
N ARG A 176 -1.64 -15.31 8.50
CA ARG A 176 -1.22 -16.07 9.69
C ARG A 176 0.28 -15.93 9.94
N ASP A 177 1.10 -16.05 8.87
CA ASP A 177 2.55 -15.90 8.96
C ASP A 177 2.94 -14.46 9.35
N ALA A 178 2.20 -13.46 8.88
CA ALA A 178 2.39 -12.07 9.27
C ALA A 178 2.12 -11.87 10.76
N GLY A 179 0.98 -12.34 11.24
CA GLY A 179 0.59 -12.25 12.64
C GLY A 179 0.80 -10.86 13.21
N PRO A 180 1.34 -10.74 14.43
CA PRO A 180 1.60 -9.44 15.07
C PRO A 180 2.69 -8.61 14.38
N ASN A 181 3.58 -9.24 13.60
CA ASN A 181 4.72 -8.56 12.95
C ASN A 181 4.29 -7.55 11.88
N ALA A 182 3.06 -7.66 11.37
CA ALA A 182 2.50 -6.72 10.41
C ALA A 182 1.86 -5.48 11.06
N CYS A 183 1.89 -5.34 12.37
CA CYS A 183 1.23 -4.27 13.13
C CYS A 183 -0.26 -4.12 12.74
N PRO A 184 -1.10 -5.16 13.00
CA PRO A 184 -2.52 -5.12 12.67
C PRO A 184 -3.28 -4.05 13.49
N PRO A 185 -4.44 -3.60 12.99
CA PRO A 185 -5.20 -4.12 11.86
C PRO A 185 -4.54 -3.88 10.51
N MET A 186 -4.61 -4.87 9.61
CA MET A 186 -3.95 -4.85 8.31
C MET A 186 -4.87 -4.35 7.20
N VAL A 187 -4.27 -3.82 6.13
CA VAL A 187 -4.89 -3.80 4.80
C VAL A 187 -4.17 -4.84 3.96
N VAL A 188 -4.92 -5.72 3.34
CA VAL A 188 -4.40 -6.86 2.57
C VAL A 188 -4.66 -6.63 1.09
N GLY A 189 -3.61 -6.37 0.33
CA GLY A 189 -3.68 -6.28 -1.13
C GLY A 189 -3.39 -7.64 -1.77
N VAL A 190 -4.20 -8.06 -2.70
CA VAL A 190 -4.07 -9.35 -3.39
C VAL A 190 -4.05 -9.15 -4.89
N GLY A 191 -3.08 -9.76 -5.56
CA GLY A 191 -3.03 -9.84 -7.02
C GLY A 191 -3.17 -11.28 -7.48
N ILE A 192 -4.13 -11.55 -8.36
CA ILE A 192 -4.42 -12.90 -8.87
C ILE A 192 -4.27 -12.91 -10.39
N GLY A 193 -3.46 -13.81 -10.91
CA GLY A 193 -3.22 -13.95 -12.34
C GLY A 193 -2.01 -13.16 -12.85
N GLY A 194 -1.91 -12.97 -14.17
CA GLY A 194 -0.73 -12.42 -14.82
C GLY A 194 0.45 -13.38 -14.77
N THR A 195 1.59 -12.84 -14.39
CA THR A 195 2.88 -13.51 -14.19
C THR A 195 3.38 -13.28 -12.76
N PHE A 196 4.55 -13.82 -12.41
CA PHE A 196 5.17 -13.67 -11.08
C PHE A 196 5.28 -12.20 -10.65
N GLU A 197 5.79 -11.33 -11.50
CA GLU A 197 5.93 -9.90 -11.23
C GLU A 197 4.59 -9.16 -11.32
N LYS A 198 3.71 -9.53 -12.27
CA LYS A 198 2.43 -8.84 -12.46
C LYS A 198 1.51 -9.01 -11.26
N CYS A 199 1.39 -10.23 -10.71
CA CYS A 199 0.57 -10.44 -9.51
C CYS A 199 1.12 -9.68 -8.30
N ALA A 200 2.45 -9.58 -8.15
CA ALA A 200 3.07 -8.82 -7.06
C ALA A 200 2.81 -7.30 -7.19
N ILE A 201 2.91 -6.74 -8.41
CA ILE A 201 2.59 -5.33 -8.67
C ILE A 201 1.11 -5.06 -8.39
N MET A 202 0.20 -5.93 -8.84
CA MET A 202 -1.24 -5.79 -8.57
C MET A 202 -1.55 -5.84 -7.07
N ALA A 203 -0.94 -6.77 -6.33
CA ALA A 203 -1.12 -6.85 -4.88
C ALA A 203 -0.68 -5.55 -4.17
N LYS A 204 0.41 -4.93 -4.65
CA LYS A 204 0.88 -3.64 -4.15
C LYS A 204 -0.09 -2.50 -4.52
N HIS A 205 -0.54 -2.47 -5.77
CA HIS A 205 -1.47 -1.46 -6.26
C HIS A 205 -2.84 -1.56 -5.56
N ALA A 206 -3.33 -2.77 -5.29
CA ALA A 206 -4.58 -3.01 -4.56
C ALA A 206 -4.61 -2.36 -3.16
N LEU A 207 -3.45 -2.11 -2.54
CA LEU A 207 -3.36 -1.38 -1.27
C LEU A 207 -3.72 0.12 -1.40
N THR A 208 -3.72 0.68 -2.61
CA THR A 208 -4.00 2.10 -2.86
C THR A 208 -5.44 2.37 -3.28
N ARG A 209 -6.28 1.33 -3.35
CA ARG A 209 -7.71 1.47 -3.60
C ARG A 209 -8.42 1.97 -2.35
N ASP A 210 -9.38 2.88 -2.53
CA ASP A 210 -10.28 3.34 -1.46
C ASP A 210 -10.95 2.13 -0.79
N LEU A 211 -10.96 2.08 0.53
CA LEU A 211 -11.43 0.94 1.31
C LEU A 211 -12.96 0.75 1.24
N HIS A 212 -13.69 1.78 0.81
CA HIS A 212 -15.13 1.71 0.57
C HIS A 212 -15.46 1.29 -0.87
N GLU A 213 -14.48 1.28 -1.76
CA GLU A 213 -14.65 0.87 -3.15
C GLU A 213 -14.54 -0.65 -3.29
N ALA A 214 -15.67 -1.31 -3.47
CA ALA A 214 -15.70 -2.75 -3.74
C ALA A 214 -15.22 -3.06 -5.17
N SER A 215 -14.63 -4.25 -5.37
CA SER A 215 -14.27 -4.69 -6.73
C SER A 215 -15.46 -4.62 -7.70
N PRO A 216 -15.26 -4.09 -8.93
CA PRO A 216 -16.31 -4.09 -9.95
C PRO A 216 -16.67 -5.50 -10.43
N VAL A 217 -15.78 -6.49 -10.22
CA VAL A 217 -15.98 -7.90 -10.61
C VAL A 217 -16.77 -8.62 -9.53
N PRO A 218 -17.99 -9.13 -9.80
CA PRO A 218 -18.88 -9.63 -8.75
C PRO A 218 -18.28 -10.74 -7.88
N TYR A 219 -17.67 -11.78 -8.48
CA TYR A 219 -17.09 -12.87 -7.69
C TYR A 219 -15.86 -12.43 -6.86
N VAL A 220 -15.12 -11.42 -7.33
CA VAL A 220 -13.99 -10.85 -6.59
C VAL A 220 -14.50 -10.09 -5.37
N ARG A 221 -15.55 -9.30 -5.52
CA ARG A 221 -16.21 -8.59 -4.41
C ARG A 221 -16.66 -9.54 -3.30
N GLU A 222 -17.29 -10.65 -3.68
CA GLU A 222 -17.69 -11.67 -2.71
C GLU A 222 -16.47 -12.32 -2.03
N LEU A 223 -15.41 -12.57 -2.79
CA LEU A 223 -14.16 -13.11 -2.25
C LEU A 223 -13.49 -12.13 -1.28
N GLU A 224 -13.44 -10.83 -1.59
CA GLU A 224 -12.91 -9.79 -0.69
C GLU A 224 -13.64 -9.81 0.66
N LYS A 225 -14.97 -9.85 0.63
CA LYS A 225 -15.80 -9.92 1.84
C LYS A 225 -15.58 -11.22 2.61
N GLU A 226 -15.61 -12.36 1.93
CA GLU A 226 -15.38 -13.68 2.56
C GLU A 226 -14.01 -13.72 3.24
N MET A 227 -12.98 -13.20 2.57
CA MET A 227 -11.62 -13.21 3.10
C MET A 227 -11.45 -12.28 4.29
N LEU A 228 -12.05 -11.10 4.26
CA LEU A 228 -12.06 -10.19 5.39
C LEU A 228 -12.71 -10.83 6.63
N ASP A 229 -13.85 -11.47 6.46
CA ASP A 229 -14.54 -12.19 7.54
C ASP A 229 -13.68 -13.32 8.13
N LYS A 230 -13.05 -14.13 7.26
CA LYS A 230 -12.15 -15.22 7.67
C LYS A 230 -10.90 -14.71 8.39
N ILE A 231 -10.28 -13.64 7.89
CA ILE A 231 -9.11 -13.02 8.51
C ILE A 231 -9.46 -12.46 9.90
N ASN A 232 -10.58 -11.78 10.02
CA ASN A 232 -11.05 -11.26 11.30
C ASN A 232 -11.47 -12.39 12.27
N GLY A 233 -11.84 -13.55 11.75
CA GLY A 233 -12.06 -14.78 12.52
C GLY A 233 -10.79 -15.44 13.06
N LEU A 234 -9.59 -15.04 12.62
CA LEU A 234 -8.32 -15.60 13.13
C LEU A 234 -7.99 -15.17 14.57
N GLY A 235 -8.59 -14.05 15.03
CA GLY A 235 -8.41 -13.59 16.40
C GLY A 235 -7.04 -12.97 16.71
N ILE A 236 -6.28 -12.57 15.69
CA ILE A 236 -4.97 -11.91 15.86
C ILE A 236 -5.18 -10.56 16.55
N GLY A 237 -6.17 -9.77 16.09
CA GLY A 237 -6.63 -8.55 16.72
C GLY A 237 -5.66 -7.37 16.64
N PRO A 238 -6.07 -6.18 17.15
CA PRO A 238 -5.26 -4.98 17.16
C PRO A 238 -3.93 -5.18 17.86
N GLY A 239 -2.84 -4.72 17.24
CA GLY A 239 -1.47 -4.91 17.75
C GLY A 239 -1.00 -6.36 17.82
N GLY A 240 -1.80 -7.33 17.36
CA GLY A 240 -1.50 -8.76 17.51
C GLY A 240 -1.73 -9.31 18.92
N LEU A 241 -2.51 -8.58 19.75
CA LEU A 241 -2.72 -8.92 21.15
C LEU A 241 -4.08 -9.58 21.41
N GLY A 242 -4.68 -10.13 20.38
CA GLY A 242 -6.00 -10.74 20.42
C GLY A 242 -7.13 -9.74 20.19
N GLY A 243 -8.25 -10.24 19.70
CA GLY A 243 -9.42 -9.43 19.39
C GLY A 243 -10.03 -9.74 18.04
N ARG A 244 -11.04 -8.99 17.67
CA ARG A 244 -11.81 -9.20 16.45
C ARG A 244 -11.18 -8.58 15.23
N VAL A 245 -10.69 -7.34 15.32
CA VAL A 245 -10.25 -6.57 14.17
C VAL A 245 -8.79 -6.88 13.84
N THR A 246 -8.58 -7.85 12.97
CA THR A 246 -7.25 -8.25 12.45
C THR A 246 -6.90 -7.50 11.16
N ALA A 247 -7.91 -7.22 10.32
CA ALA A 247 -7.75 -6.45 9.10
C ALA A 247 -8.91 -5.46 8.92
N PHE A 248 -8.61 -4.34 8.29
CA PHE A 248 -9.59 -3.33 7.87
C PHE A 248 -10.23 -3.70 6.54
N ALA A 249 -9.43 -4.18 5.60
CA ALA A 249 -9.89 -4.52 4.25
C ALA A 249 -9.04 -5.62 3.61
N VAL A 250 -9.64 -6.27 2.62
CA VAL A 250 -8.98 -7.13 1.63
C VAL A 250 -9.35 -6.59 0.26
N ASN A 251 -8.37 -6.10 -0.49
CA ASN A 251 -8.54 -5.56 -1.83
C ASN A 251 -7.89 -6.50 -2.83
N ILE A 252 -8.63 -6.96 -3.84
CA ILE A 252 -8.19 -7.95 -4.81
C ILE A 252 -8.22 -7.37 -6.22
N GLU A 253 -7.12 -7.49 -6.94
CA GLU A 253 -7.02 -7.23 -8.37
C GLU A 253 -6.78 -8.52 -9.14
N THR A 254 -7.34 -8.62 -10.33
CA THR A 254 -7.21 -9.79 -11.18
C THR A 254 -6.69 -9.42 -12.58
N TYR A 255 -5.95 -10.33 -13.19
CA TYR A 255 -5.44 -10.15 -14.55
C TYR A 255 -5.47 -11.49 -15.30
N PRO A 256 -5.69 -11.48 -16.64
CA PRO A 256 -5.56 -12.68 -17.45
C PRO A 256 -4.23 -13.39 -17.23
N THR A 257 -4.25 -14.73 -17.19
CA THR A 257 -3.05 -15.54 -16.92
C THR A 257 -2.91 -16.69 -17.92
N HIS A 258 -1.76 -17.32 -17.95
CA HIS A 258 -1.53 -18.50 -18.77
C HIS A 258 -2.38 -19.69 -18.26
N ILE A 259 -2.90 -20.50 -19.19
CA ILE A 259 -3.79 -21.63 -18.88
C ILE A 259 -3.21 -22.63 -17.85
N ALA A 260 -1.89 -22.73 -17.76
CA ALA A 260 -1.19 -23.64 -16.84
C ALA A 260 -0.76 -22.97 -15.52
N GLY A 261 -1.13 -21.71 -15.27
CA GLY A 261 -0.69 -20.97 -14.08
C GLY A 261 -1.84 -20.38 -13.28
N LEU A 262 -1.61 -20.19 -11.98
CA LEU A 262 -2.48 -19.42 -11.07
C LEU A 262 -1.58 -18.70 -10.05
N PRO A 263 -0.82 -17.67 -10.48
CA PRO A 263 -0.03 -16.88 -9.57
C PRO A 263 -0.91 -16.04 -8.64
N VAL A 264 -0.54 -15.99 -7.37
CA VAL A 264 -1.22 -15.19 -6.34
C VAL A 264 -0.17 -14.47 -5.51
N ALA A 265 -0.28 -13.17 -5.41
CA ALA A 265 0.53 -12.38 -4.50
C ALA A 265 -0.35 -11.78 -3.40
N VAL A 266 0.17 -11.76 -2.18
CA VAL A 266 -0.46 -11.14 -1.02
C VAL A 266 0.51 -10.12 -0.46
N ASN A 267 0.19 -8.84 -0.58
CA ASN A 267 0.97 -7.74 -0.02
C ASN A 267 0.29 -7.25 1.26
N ILE A 268 1.01 -7.32 2.37
CA ILE A 268 0.49 -6.93 3.67
C ILE A 268 0.87 -5.46 3.95
N CYS A 269 -0.10 -4.66 4.36
CA CYS A 269 0.14 -3.32 4.91
C CYS A 269 -0.37 -3.25 6.36
N CYS A 270 0.34 -2.51 7.21
CA CYS A 270 -0.07 -2.28 8.59
C CYS A 270 -1.24 -1.28 8.66
N HIS A 271 -1.67 -0.96 9.88
CA HIS A 271 -2.71 0.05 10.14
C HIS A 271 -2.37 1.46 9.60
N VAL A 272 -1.09 1.73 9.28
CA VAL A 272 -0.68 2.96 8.59
C VAL A 272 -0.61 2.67 7.09
N ASN A 273 -1.75 2.30 6.48
CA ASN A 273 -1.88 2.21 5.03
C ASN A 273 -2.07 3.62 4.46
N ARG A 274 -0.99 4.17 3.93
CA ARG A 274 -0.90 5.57 3.52
C ARG A 274 -0.59 5.70 2.04
N HIS A 275 -1.34 6.52 1.39
CA HIS A 275 -1.10 6.91 -0.01
C HIS A 275 -1.79 8.23 -0.31
N VAL A 276 -1.31 8.92 -1.31
CA VAL A 276 -1.91 10.15 -1.85
C VAL A 276 -2.00 10.00 -3.35
N HIS A 277 -3.10 10.44 -3.91
CA HIS A 277 -3.40 10.41 -5.33
C HIS A 277 -3.64 11.81 -5.86
N ARG A 278 -3.04 12.14 -7.02
CA ARG A 278 -3.25 13.43 -7.72
C ARG A 278 -3.22 13.22 -9.23
N VAL A 279 -4.04 13.98 -9.92
CA VAL A 279 -4.03 14.08 -11.39
C VAL A 279 -3.60 15.47 -11.78
N ILE A 280 -2.65 15.58 -12.70
CA ILE A 280 -2.13 16.85 -13.21
C ILE A 280 -2.17 16.90 -14.73
#